data_772466cd9873fbf3ad12e019659a4fc3
#
_entry.id   772466cd9873fbf3ad12e019659a4fc3
#
_cell.length_a   1.000
_cell.length_b   1.000
_cell.length_c   1.000
_cell.angle_alpha   90.00
_cell.angle_beta   90.00
_cell.angle_gamma   90.00
#
_symmetry.space_group_name_H-M   'P 1'
#
loop_
_entity.id
_entity.type
_entity.pdbx_description
1 polymer ?
#
loop_
_entity_poly.entity_id
_entity_poly.type
_entity_poly.pdbx_seq_one_letter_code
_entity_poly.pdbx_strand_id
1 'polypeptide(L)'
;AFPVSSYAVVGGGISGLVAAYRLRVAVGPDPVIRVFDPAERLGGVLRTETLCGQPMDIGAEAFVARRPEVPALLAELGLADRQISTTGVRPTIYSQGRLHPLPPNAVNGIPSSAEAVTGLVDQETLARMAAEPGRPLRWQPGSDPSVGEVVGERFGDQVVTRSVDPMLSG
;
A
#
# COMPACT_ATOMS: atom_id res chain seq x y z
N ALA A 1 33.37 -10.12 -32.51
CA ALA A 1 32.14 -10.49 -31.81
C ALA A 1 32.14 -9.74 -30.49
N PHE A 2 31.20 -8.87 -30.27
CA PHE A 2 31.01 -8.26 -28.95
C PHE A 2 30.61 -9.37 -27.98
N PRO A 3 31.13 -9.34 -26.73
CA PRO A 3 30.74 -10.34 -25.74
C PRO A 3 29.22 -10.34 -25.56
N VAL A 4 28.61 -11.50 -25.55
CA VAL A 4 27.17 -11.65 -25.24
C VAL A 4 26.96 -11.07 -23.86
N SER A 5 26.28 -9.93 -23.78
CA SER A 5 25.97 -9.30 -22.49
C SER A 5 25.09 -10.23 -21.68
N SER A 6 25.40 -10.38 -20.41
CA SER A 6 24.54 -11.10 -19.46
C SER A 6 24.11 -10.17 -18.36
N TYR A 7 22.87 -10.35 -17.91
CA TYR A 7 22.25 -9.54 -16.87
C TYR A 7 21.83 -10.43 -15.71
N ALA A 8 22.02 -9.95 -14.49
CA ALA A 8 21.56 -10.60 -13.29
C ALA A 8 20.52 -9.70 -12.61
N VAL A 9 19.36 -10.25 -12.31
CA VAL A 9 18.31 -9.61 -11.51
C VAL A 9 18.23 -10.35 -10.18
N VAL A 10 18.43 -9.64 -9.10
CA VAL A 10 18.36 -10.20 -7.74
C VAL A 10 17.01 -9.88 -7.14
N GLY A 11 16.27 -10.94 -6.78
CA GLY A 11 14.89 -10.90 -6.30
C GLY A 11 13.88 -11.35 -7.36
N GLY A 12 13.14 -12.41 -7.05
CA GLY A 12 12.09 -13.02 -7.89
C GLY A 12 10.69 -12.57 -7.52
N GLY A 13 10.53 -11.49 -6.76
CA GLY A 13 9.25 -10.82 -6.53
C GLY A 13 8.79 -10.03 -7.75
N ILE A 14 7.62 -9.38 -7.65
CA ILE A 14 7.02 -8.64 -8.78
C ILE A 14 7.99 -7.60 -9.38
N SER A 15 8.73 -6.88 -8.55
CA SER A 15 9.69 -5.86 -9.01
C SER A 15 10.81 -6.47 -9.85
N GLY A 16 11.41 -7.57 -9.39
CA GLY A 16 12.49 -8.24 -10.13
C GLY A 16 11.99 -8.92 -11.41
N LEU A 17 10.81 -9.53 -11.37
CA LEU A 17 10.21 -10.13 -12.57
C LEU A 17 9.89 -9.10 -13.63
N VAL A 18 9.32 -7.94 -13.24
CA VAL A 18 9.04 -6.82 -14.15
C VAL A 18 10.35 -6.23 -14.69
N ALA A 19 11.36 -6.09 -13.85
CA ALA A 19 12.68 -5.62 -14.29
C ALA A 19 13.29 -6.56 -15.34
N ALA A 20 13.26 -7.88 -15.11
CA ALA A 20 13.74 -8.87 -16.06
C ALA A 20 12.95 -8.84 -17.38
N TYR A 21 11.62 -8.68 -17.30
CA TYR A 21 10.76 -8.53 -18.47
C TYR A 21 11.12 -7.25 -19.27
N ARG A 22 11.22 -6.10 -18.61
CA ARG A 22 11.60 -4.84 -19.25
C ARG A 22 13.00 -4.88 -19.85
N LEU A 23 13.94 -5.54 -19.19
CA LEU A 23 15.26 -5.81 -19.76
C LEU A 23 15.14 -6.63 -21.05
N ARG A 24 14.38 -7.71 -21.04
CA ARG A 24 14.16 -8.55 -22.22
C ARG A 24 13.58 -7.76 -23.38
N VAL A 25 12.60 -6.91 -23.13
CA VAL A 25 12.00 -6.02 -24.15
C VAL A 25 13.06 -5.04 -24.69
N ALA A 26 13.91 -4.48 -23.82
CA ALA A 26 14.87 -3.46 -24.19
C ALA A 26 16.10 -4.03 -24.94
N VAL A 27 16.60 -5.20 -24.55
CA VAL A 27 17.87 -5.76 -25.08
C VAL A 27 17.66 -6.84 -26.16
N GLY A 28 16.44 -7.24 -26.42
CA GLY A 28 16.13 -8.28 -27.40
C GLY A 28 16.38 -9.71 -26.89
N PRO A 29 16.33 -10.73 -27.79
CA PRO A 29 16.34 -12.14 -27.38
C PRO A 29 17.73 -12.68 -27.02
N ASP A 30 18.82 -12.11 -27.56
CA ASP A 30 20.15 -12.71 -27.49
C ASP A 30 20.83 -12.66 -26.12
N PRO A 31 20.80 -11.55 -25.34
CA PRO A 31 21.44 -11.50 -24.05
C PRO A 31 20.82 -12.46 -23.03
N VAL A 32 21.65 -13.07 -22.19
CA VAL A 32 21.18 -13.93 -21.10
C VAL A 32 20.71 -13.08 -19.93
N ILE A 33 19.46 -13.25 -19.51
CA ILE A 33 18.92 -12.63 -18.29
C ILE A 33 18.65 -13.74 -17.28
N ARG A 34 19.25 -13.62 -16.09
CA ARG A 34 19.06 -14.56 -14.98
C ARG A 34 18.42 -13.84 -13.80
N VAL A 35 17.38 -14.45 -13.24
CA VAL A 35 16.74 -14.00 -12.01
C VAL A 35 17.22 -14.92 -10.88
N PHE A 36 17.69 -14.34 -9.80
CA PHE A 36 18.15 -15.06 -8.61
C PHE A 36 17.23 -14.73 -7.45
N ASP A 37 16.71 -15.75 -6.77
CA ASP A 37 15.88 -15.61 -5.58
C ASP A 37 16.27 -16.71 -4.58
N PRO A 38 16.35 -16.42 -3.28
CA PRO A 38 16.64 -17.43 -2.26
C PRO A 38 15.47 -18.41 -2.04
N ALA A 39 14.25 -18.05 -2.47
CA ALA A 39 13.08 -18.91 -2.35
C ALA A 39 12.97 -19.86 -3.54
N GLU A 40 12.41 -21.03 -3.31
CA GLU A 40 12.16 -22.05 -4.36
C GLU A 40 11.10 -21.61 -5.37
N ARG A 41 10.26 -20.62 -5.02
CA ARG A 41 9.22 -20.07 -5.89
C ARG A 41 9.45 -18.59 -6.21
N LEU A 42 9.01 -18.17 -7.38
CA LEU A 42 8.92 -16.77 -7.76
C LEU A 42 7.62 -16.14 -7.25
N GLY A 43 7.55 -14.80 -7.26
CA GLY A 43 6.37 -14.03 -6.88
C GLY A 43 6.55 -13.22 -5.58
N GLY A 44 7.46 -13.62 -4.71
CA GLY A 44 7.71 -12.92 -3.44
C GLY A 44 6.44 -12.85 -2.57
N VAL A 45 5.97 -11.62 -2.27
CA VAL A 45 4.75 -11.36 -1.49
C VAL A 45 3.45 -11.71 -2.23
N LEU A 46 3.48 -11.92 -3.54
CA LEU A 46 2.34 -12.44 -4.29
C LEU A 46 2.27 -13.94 -4.06
N ARG A 47 1.31 -14.38 -3.29
CA ARG A 47 1.19 -15.79 -2.91
C ARG A 47 -0.26 -16.20 -2.77
N THR A 48 -0.67 -17.15 -3.61
CA THR A 48 -1.97 -17.79 -3.56
C THR A 48 -1.81 -19.22 -3.06
N GLU A 49 -2.60 -19.62 -2.11
CA GLU A 49 -2.64 -20.98 -1.53
C GLU A 49 -4.06 -21.54 -1.64
N THR A 50 -4.19 -22.85 -1.50
CA THR A 50 -5.51 -23.50 -1.43
C THR A 50 -5.92 -23.64 0.03
N LEU A 51 -7.00 -22.96 0.42
CA LEU A 51 -7.61 -23.07 1.74
C LEU A 51 -9.02 -23.65 1.60
N CYS A 52 -9.29 -24.74 2.26
CA CYS A 52 -10.59 -25.45 2.16
C CYS A 52 -11.05 -25.71 0.72
N GLY A 53 -10.13 -26.03 -0.18
CA GLY A 53 -10.43 -26.32 -1.59
C GLY A 53 -10.64 -25.07 -2.47
N GLN A 54 -10.45 -23.87 -1.92
CA GLN A 54 -10.57 -22.61 -2.65
C GLN A 54 -9.21 -21.90 -2.73
N PRO A 55 -8.87 -21.29 -3.88
CA PRO A 55 -7.68 -20.45 -3.98
C PRO A 55 -7.88 -19.18 -3.16
N MET A 56 -6.89 -18.85 -2.33
CA MET A 56 -6.87 -17.63 -1.52
C MET A 56 -5.49 -16.98 -1.59
N ASP A 57 -5.47 -15.68 -1.76
CA ASP A 57 -4.25 -14.90 -1.64
C ASP A 57 -3.92 -14.72 -0.16
N ILE A 58 -2.76 -15.23 0.24
CA ILE A 58 -2.26 -15.18 1.62
C ILE A 58 -1.10 -14.18 1.78
N GLY A 59 -0.79 -13.46 0.72
CA GLY A 59 0.19 -12.38 0.67
C GLY A 59 -0.48 -11.08 0.21
N ALA A 60 0.18 -10.36 -0.72
CA ALA A 60 -0.42 -9.18 -1.32
C ALA A 60 -1.56 -9.59 -2.27
N GLU A 61 -2.78 -9.18 -1.94
CA GLU A 61 -4.02 -9.59 -2.63
C GLU A 61 -4.58 -8.55 -3.59
N ALA A 62 -4.15 -7.29 -3.46
CA ALA A 62 -4.72 -6.19 -4.23
C ALA A 62 -3.69 -5.14 -4.62
N PHE A 63 -4.03 -4.36 -5.62
CA PHE A 63 -3.27 -3.17 -6.02
C PHE A 63 -4.21 -1.98 -6.24
N VAL A 64 -3.65 -0.78 -6.19
CA VAL A 64 -4.41 0.47 -6.36
C VAL A 64 -4.59 0.76 -7.85
N ALA A 65 -5.75 0.40 -8.42
CA ALA A 65 -6.04 0.50 -9.86
C ALA A 65 -6.04 1.95 -10.41
N ARG A 66 -6.15 2.98 -9.57
CA ARG A 66 -6.00 4.38 -10.00
C ARG A 66 -4.56 4.74 -10.44
N ARG A 67 -3.58 3.91 -10.08
CA ARG A 67 -2.22 4.01 -10.58
C ARG A 67 -2.11 3.25 -11.89
N PRO A 68 -1.60 3.88 -12.97
CA PRO A 68 -1.64 3.28 -14.30
C PRO A 68 -0.63 2.14 -14.52
N GLU A 69 0.37 2.01 -13.65
CA GLU A 69 1.53 1.14 -13.88
C GLU A 69 1.14 -0.35 -14.00
N VAL A 70 0.31 -0.84 -13.05
CA VAL A 70 -0.12 -2.25 -13.06
C VAL A 70 -1.17 -2.51 -14.15
N PRO A 71 -2.24 -1.71 -14.30
CA PRO A 71 -3.16 -1.86 -15.43
C PRO A 71 -2.48 -1.83 -16.80
N ALA A 72 -1.50 -0.93 -17.01
CA ALA A 72 -0.74 -0.87 -18.25
C ALA A 72 0.09 -2.14 -18.49
N LEU A 73 0.75 -2.67 -17.45
CA LEU A 73 1.48 -3.93 -17.54
C LEU A 73 0.54 -5.11 -17.86
N LEU A 74 -0.61 -5.19 -17.22
CA LEU A 74 -1.60 -6.23 -17.50
C LEU A 74 -2.09 -6.17 -18.95
N ALA A 75 -2.35 -4.96 -19.47
CA ALA A 75 -2.73 -4.78 -20.87
C ALA A 75 -1.62 -5.23 -21.84
N GLU A 76 -0.38 -4.86 -21.56
CA GLU A 76 0.79 -5.26 -22.35
C GLU A 76 1.00 -6.78 -22.39
N LEU A 77 0.71 -7.45 -21.27
CA LEU A 77 0.80 -8.90 -21.14
C LEU A 77 -0.44 -9.65 -21.66
N GLY A 78 -1.46 -8.94 -22.16
CA GLY A 78 -2.73 -9.53 -22.60
C GLY A 78 -3.59 -10.07 -21.45
N LEU A 79 -3.46 -9.53 -20.25
CA LEU A 79 -4.13 -9.96 -19.02
C LEU A 79 -5.13 -8.92 -18.49
N ALA A 80 -5.51 -7.92 -19.28
CA ALA A 80 -6.40 -6.85 -18.82
C ALA A 80 -7.78 -7.35 -18.36
N ASP A 81 -8.28 -8.41 -19.01
CA ASP A 81 -9.54 -9.07 -18.69
C ASP A 81 -9.51 -9.87 -17.36
N ARG A 82 -8.31 -10.11 -16.82
CA ARG A 82 -8.12 -10.81 -15.56
C ARG A 82 -8.20 -9.87 -14.36
N GLN A 83 -8.17 -8.57 -14.58
CA GLN A 83 -8.35 -7.59 -13.52
C GLN A 83 -9.82 -7.58 -13.08
N ILE A 84 -10.03 -7.78 -11.79
CA ILE A 84 -11.34 -7.66 -11.15
C ILE A 84 -11.33 -6.46 -10.19
N SER A 85 -12.49 -5.85 -10.01
CA SER A 85 -12.68 -4.77 -9.06
C SER A 85 -13.53 -5.25 -7.89
N THR A 86 -13.38 -4.57 -6.74
CA THR A 86 -14.23 -4.81 -5.59
C THR A 86 -15.70 -4.50 -5.91
N THR A 87 -16.61 -5.12 -5.16
CA THR A 87 -18.07 -4.95 -5.34
C THR A 87 -18.59 -3.57 -4.96
N GLY A 88 -17.72 -2.65 -4.55
CA GLY A 88 -18.11 -1.29 -4.13
C GLY A 88 -18.56 -1.19 -2.67
N VAL A 89 -18.52 -2.28 -1.91
CA VAL A 89 -18.70 -2.23 -0.46
C VAL A 89 -17.58 -1.39 0.14
N ARG A 90 -17.96 -0.33 0.86
CA ARG A 90 -16.98 0.55 1.49
C ARG A 90 -16.42 -0.11 2.74
N PRO A 91 -15.09 -0.08 2.93
CA PRO A 91 -14.48 -0.55 4.16
C PRO A 91 -14.93 0.31 5.35
N THR A 92 -14.94 -0.31 6.52
CA THR A 92 -15.32 0.34 7.77
C THR A 92 -14.27 0.10 8.84
N ILE A 93 -14.19 0.99 9.81
CA ILE A 93 -13.37 0.85 11.00
C ILE A 93 -14.26 0.27 12.11
N TYR A 94 -13.85 -0.85 12.70
CA TYR A 94 -14.45 -1.35 13.92
C TYR A 94 -13.75 -0.74 15.14
N SER A 95 -14.44 0.10 15.90
CA SER A 95 -13.88 0.73 17.09
C SER A 95 -14.97 0.89 18.15
N GLN A 96 -14.62 0.62 19.40
CA GLN A 96 -15.53 0.76 20.57
C GLN A 96 -16.87 0.02 20.41
N GLY A 97 -16.85 -1.20 19.86
CA GLY A 97 -18.05 -2.01 19.66
C GLY A 97 -18.96 -1.56 18.52
N ARG A 98 -18.51 -0.64 17.66
CA ARG A 98 -19.28 -0.09 16.53
C ARG A 98 -18.47 -0.11 15.23
N LEU A 99 -19.21 -0.16 14.12
CA LEU A 99 -18.65 0.09 12.79
C LEU A 99 -18.77 1.58 12.47
N HIS A 100 -17.67 2.16 12.04
CA HIS A 100 -17.57 3.55 11.60
C HIS A 100 -17.18 3.59 10.13
N PRO A 101 -17.72 4.51 9.33
CA PRO A 101 -17.19 4.73 7.98
C PRO A 101 -15.74 5.22 8.05
N LEU A 102 -14.97 4.96 7.00
CA LEU A 102 -13.67 5.59 6.87
C LEU A 102 -13.83 7.12 6.83
N PRO A 103 -12.94 7.87 7.49
CA PRO A 103 -12.97 9.32 7.41
C PRO A 103 -12.87 9.79 5.95
N PRO A 104 -13.78 10.64 5.48
CA PRO A 104 -13.72 11.16 4.11
C PRO A 104 -12.46 12.00 3.90
N ASN A 105 -11.90 11.92 2.69
CA ASN A 105 -10.68 12.64 2.28
C ASN A 105 -9.45 12.39 3.17
N ALA A 106 -9.42 11.29 3.92
CA ALA A 106 -8.26 10.91 4.70
C ALA A 106 -7.12 10.42 3.77
N VAL A 107 -5.89 10.67 4.19
CA VAL A 107 -4.69 10.12 3.55
C VAL A 107 -4.08 9.11 4.52
N ASN A 108 -4.08 7.84 4.16
CA ASN A 108 -3.58 6.75 5.01
C ASN A 108 -4.16 6.79 6.44
N GLY A 109 -5.45 7.04 6.55
CA GLY A 109 -6.13 7.17 7.85
C GLY A 109 -5.94 8.50 8.57
N ILE A 110 -5.08 9.40 8.07
CA ILE A 110 -4.92 10.76 8.63
C ILE A 110 -6.10 11.61 8.14
N PRO A 111 -7.00 12.05 9.02
CA PRO A 111 -8.18 12.81 8.63
C PRO A 111 -7.82 14.23 8.19
N SER A 112 -8.56 14.75 7.23
CA SER A 112 -8.37 16.11 6.71
C SER A 112 -9.07 17.19 7.55
N SER A 113 -9.97 16.82 8.45
CA SER A 113 -10.66 17.75 9.37
C SER A 113 -11.20 17.02 10.61
N ALA A 114 -11.52 17.77 11.64
CA ALA A 114 -12.14 17.25 12.87
C ALA A 114 -13.50 16.60 12.58
N GLU A 115 -14.30 17.20 11.70
CA GLU A 115 -15.64 16.71 11.33
C GLU A 115 -15.58 15.30 10.73
N ALA A 116 -14.49 14.99 10.00
CA ALA A 116 -14.30 13.70 9.34
C ALA A 116 -14.23 12.52 10.31
N VAL A 117 -13.90 12.75 11.57
CA VAL A 117 -13.78 11.72 12.63
C VAL A 117 -14.81 11.87 13.74
N THR A 118 -15.87 12.66 13.51
CA THR A 118 -16.98 12.78 14.45
C THR A 118 -17.60 11.40 14.75
N GLY A 119 -17.75 11.09 16.05
CA GLY A 119 -18.23 9.78 16.50
C GLY A 119 -17.17 8.68 16.57
N LEU A 120 -16.00 8.88 15.97
CA LEU A 120 -14.84 7.97 16.08
C LEU A 120 -13.95 8.35 17.27
N VAL A 121 -13.79 9.64 17.52
CA VAL A 121 -13.00 10.19 18.62
C VAL A 121 -13.89 11.05 19.57
N ASP A 122 -13.37 11.39 20.74
CA ASP A 122 -14.10 12.20 21.71
C ASP A 122 -14.05 13.71 21.40
N GLN A 123 -14.83 14.50 22.15
CA GLN A 123 -14.94 15.94 21.94
C GLN A 123 -13.65 16.70 22.21
N GLU A 124 -12.83 16.22 23.16
CA GLU A 124 -11.52 16.81 23.45
C GLU A 124 -10.58 16.65 22.26
N THR A 125 -10.54 15.47 21.68
CA THR A 125 -9.76 15.19 20.45
C THR A 125 -10.25 16.02 19.26
N LEU A 126 -11.58 16.16 19.07
CA LEU A 126 -12.14 17.02 18.02
C LEU A 126 -11.73 18.48 18.21
N ALA A 127 -11.79 19.00 19.43
CA ALA A 127 -11.36 20.37 19.73
C ALA A 127 -9.85 20.57 19.47
N ARG A 128 -9.04 19.58 19.86
CA ARG A 128 -7.59 19.60 19.59
C ARG A 128 -7.28 19.64 18.09
N MET A 129 -7.99 18.86 17.29
CA MET A 129 -7.86 18.84 15.82
C MET A 129 -8.31 20.18 15.21
N ALA A 130 -9.42 20.73 15.67
CA ALA A 130 -9.92 22.02 15.19
C ALA A 130 -8.94 23.17 15.46
N ALA A 131 -8.18 23.10 16.56
CA ALA A 131 -7.16 24.07 16.91
C ALA A 131 -5.82 23.86 16.20
N GLU A 132 -5.64 22.74 15.52
CA GLU A 132 -4.36 22.34 14.90
C GLU A 132 -3.81 23.36 13.90
N PRO A 133 -4.61 23.98 12.99
CA PRO A 133 -4.07 24.95 12.02
C PRO A 133 -3.40 26.17 12.65
N GLY A 134 -3.77 26.51 13.89
CA GLY A 134 -3.15 27.61 14.65
C GLY A 134 -1.89 27.21 15.43
N ARG A 135 -1.53 25.94 15.46
CA ARG A 135 -0.35 25.45 16.21
C ARG A 135 0.88 25.46 15.34
N PRO A 136 2.00 26.06 15.82
CA PRO A 136 3.24 26.05 15.06
C PRO A 136 3.75 24.63 14.81
N LEU A 137 4.25 24.37 13.61
CA LEU A 137 4.92 23.12 13.29
C LEU A 137 6.32 23.13 13.92
N ARG A 138 6.57 22.21 14.84
CA ARG A 138 7.88 22.04 15.50
C ARG A 138 8.67 20.93 14.81
N TRP A 139 8.96 21.12 13.54
CA TRP A 139 9.81 20.18 12.81
C TRP A 139 11.28 20.54 12.99
N GLN A 140 12.08 19.56 13.40
CA GLN A 140 13.54 19.72 13.47
C GLN A 140 14.16 19.12 12.21
N PRO A 141 14.97 19.87 11.43
CA PRO A 141 15.71 19.33 10.31
C PRO A 141 16.55 18.12 10.72
N GLY A 142 16.45 17.03 9.97
CA GLY A 142 17.16 15.77 10.26
C GLY A 142 16.46 14.85 11.27
N SER A 143 15.30 15.23 11.83
CA SER A 143 14.47 14.30 12.58
C SER A 143 13.65 13.43 11.61
N ASP A 144 13.38 12.19 12.01
CA ASP A 144 12.56 11.22 11.26
C ASP A 144 11.54 10.57 12.22
N PRO A 145 10.55 11.35 12.70
CA PRO A 145 9.52 10.82 13.59
C PRO A 145 8.58 9.88 12.81
N SER A 146 8.05 8.89 13.48
CA SER A 146 7.00 8.04 12.92
C SER A 146 5.71 8.81 12.65
N VAL A 147 4.87 8.29 11.74
CA VAL A 147 3.54 8.86 11.46
C VAL A 147 2.72 8.95 12.76
N GLY A 148 2.77 7.89 13.59
CA GLY A 148 2.06 7.87 14.88
C GLY A 148 2.49 8.99 15.82
N GLU A 149 3.79 9.26 15.94
CA GLU A 149 4.31 10.36 16.76
C GLU A 149 3.83 11.72 16.27
N VAL A 150 3.94 11.99 14.97
CA VAL A 150 3.50 13.26 14.38
C VAL A 150 1.99 13.45 14.55
N VAL A 151 1.20 12.46 14.21
CA VAL A 151 -0.27 12.54 14.30
C VAL A 151 -0.71 12.60 15.76
N GLY A 152 -0.11 11.81 16.66
CA GLY A 152 -0.40 11.83 18.09
C GLY A 152 -0.11 13.18 18.73
N GLU A 153 1.05 13.77 18.40
CA GLU A 153 1.38 15.14 18.88
C GLU A 153 0.38 16.19 18.37
N ARG A 154 -0.04 16.12 17.11
CA ARG A 154 -0.89 17.13 16.48
C ARG A 154 -2.36 16.92 16.82
N PHE A 155 -2.89 15.72 16.61
CA PHE A 155 -4.31 15.42 16.66
C PHE A 155 -4.73 14.63 17.91
N GLY A 156 -3.81 13.94 18.56
CA GLY A 156 -4.06 13.11 19.73
C GLY A 156 -4.08 11.62 19.42
N ASP A 157 -3.83 10.81 20.45
CA ASP A 157 -3.64 9.36 20.34
C ASP A 157 -4.88 8.62 19.83
N GLN A 158 -6.08 9.16 20.05
CA GLN A 158 -7.30 8.54 19.55
C GLN A 158 -7.37 8.57 18.02
N VAL A 159 -6.83 9.60 17.38
CA VAL A 159 -6.74 9.64 15.90
C VAL A 159 -5.76 8.59 15.41
N VAL A 160 -4.63 8.43 16.07
CA VAL A 160 -3.65 7.38 15.74
C VAL A 160 -4.31 6.01 15.85
N THR A 161 -4.81 5.64 17.02
CA THR A 161 -5.27 4.28 17.32
C THR A 161 -6.59 3.90 16.63
N ARG A 162 -7.46 4.87 16.31
CA ARG A 162 -8.80 4.60 15.77
C ARG A 162 -8.93 4.92 14.29
N SER A 163 -8.01 5.66 13.70
CA SER A 163 -8.07 6.04 12.29
C SER A 163 -6.81 5.66 11.51
N VAL A 164 -5.62 6.00 12.01
CA VAL A 164 -4.36 5.79 11.29
C VAL A 164 -3.91 4.33 11.36
N ASP A 165 -3.82 3.75 12.56
CA ASP A 165 -3.36 2.37 12.75
C ASP A 165 -4.19 1.34 11.98
N PRO A 166 -5.54 1.40 11.97
CA PRO A 166 -6.34 0.47 11.18
C PRO A 166 -6.06 0.52 9.67
N MET A 167 -5.56 1.64 9.17
CA MET A 167 -5.25 1.82 7.75
C MET A 167 -3.81 1.48 7.39
N LEU A 168 -2.88 1.59 8.33
CA LEU A 168 -1.45 1.36 8.09
C LEU A 168 -0.98 -0.02 8.54
N SER A 169 -1.66 -0.63 9.52
CA SER A 169 -1.29 -1.92 10.12
C SER A 169 -2.22 -3.06 9.72
N GLY A 170 -3.29 -2.76 9.01
CA GLY A 170 -4.31 -3.71 8.55
C GLY A 170 -3.94 -4.54 7.36
#